data_b9ee7bab9866af5327d29a2f4912adc9
#
_entry.id   b9ee7bab9866af5327d29a2f4912adc9
#
_cell.length_a   1.000
_cell.length_b   1.000
_cell.length_c   1.000
_cell.angle_alpha   90.00
_cell.angle_beta   90.00
_cell.angle_gamma   90.00
#
_symmetry.space_group_name_H-M   'P 1'
#
loop_
_entity.id
_entity.type
_entity.pdbx_description
1 polymer ?
#
loop_
_entity_poly.entity_id
_entity_poly.type
_entity_poly.pdbx_seq_one_letter_code
_entity_poly.pdbx_strand_id
1 'polypeptide(L)'
;MNISNDTIQNPSPRDYLDIFEKLEEISFDYPFEILFYGSRERGDCTEDSDFNFYLLASTQDQMKPGFIQKITLALNHLEKIAPVNLIAGDVDTFRLRLNLMEPSVLHLLNLGSVFYGDSHLNGFNKDWEKLKNQPIPKEKLIPFLNRRIRFYKNLTPRSDKEESVRMERVVTLSIQSWAIQKISDISVPELIALDIPSRAEKMIHILYKNELDPEILKLLNDKKEAVALKKLFQREKDYPQSMKEHLTTRIKQLKNGTVFI
;
A
#
# COMPACT_ATOMS: atom_id res chain seq x y z
N MET A 1 25.44 -26.49 2.13
CA MET A 1 24.60 -25.38 1.66
C MET A 1 25.02 -24.14 2.44
N ASN A 2 25.81 -23.28 1.84
CA ASN A 2 26.14 -22.00 2.44
C ASN A 2 24.89 -21.11 2.33
N ILE A 3 24.21 -20.90 3.45
CA ILE A 3 23.23 -19.83 3.57
C ILE A 3 24.08 -18.55 3.56
N SER A 4 24.10 -17.84 2.43
CA SER A 4 24.63 -16.49 2.38
C SER A 4 23.81 -15.67 3.38
N ASN A 5 24.47 -15.19 4.43
CA ASN A 5 23.94 -14.13 5.28
C ASN A 5 23.97 -12.85 4.45
N ASP A 6 23.04 -12.75 3.49
CA ASP A 6 22.82 -11.51 2.77
C ASP A 6 22.20 -10.55 3.77
N THR A 7 23.02 -9.66 4.27
CA THR A 7 22.65 -8.66 5.27
C THR A 7 21.73 -7.65 4.61
N ILE A 8 20.49 -7.57 5.08
CA ILE A 8 19.51 -6.56 4.64
C ILE A 8 20.18 -5.17 4.76
N GLN A 9 20.34 -4.50 3.63
CA GLN A 9 20.97 -3.21 3.58
C GLN A 9 20.02 -2.14 4.14
N ASN A 10 20.47 -1.42 5.17
CA ASN A 10 19.74 -0.32 5.77
C ASN A 10 20.38 1.02 5.40
N PRO A 11 19.60 2.12 5.32
CA PRO A 11 20.13 3.46 5.12
C PRO A 11 21.08 3.86 6.25
N SER A 12 22.15 4.56 5.89
CA SER A 12 23.05 5.16 6.88
C SER A 12 22.41 6.41 7.51
N PRO A 13 22.87 6.88 8.68
CA PRO A 13 22.42 8.15 9.25
C PRO A 13 22.58 9.33 8.30
N ARG A 14 23.61 9.32 7.46
CA ARG A 14 23.85 10.37 6.46
C ARG A 14 22.79 10.37 5.36
N ASP A 15 22.31 9.20 4.93
CA ASP A 15 21.24 9.09 3.95
C ASP A 15 19.97 9.77 4.44
N TYR A 16 19.66 9.61 5.73
CA TYR A 16 18.50 10.26 6.35
C TYR A 16 18.69 11.78 6.47
N LEU A 17 19.88 12.26 6.84
CA LEU A 17 20.17 13.69 6.92
C LEU A 17 19.97 14.38 5.56
N ASP A 18 20.55 13.82 4.49
CA ASP A 18 20.41 14.35 3.13
C ASP A 18 18.95 14.41 2.66
N ILE A 19 18.11 13.47 3.13
CA ILE A 19 16.68 13.47 2.84
C ILE A 19 15.97 14.56 3.66
N PHE A 20 16.22 14.65 4.97
CA PHE A 20 15.57 15.60 5.85
C PHE A 20 15.85 17.04 5.47
N GLU A 21 17.09 17.39 5.10
CA GLU A 21 17.43 18.72 4.58
C GLU A 21 16.56 19.11 3.38
N LYS A 22 16.41 18.21 2.40
CA LYS A 22 15.56 18.46 1.24
C LYS A 22 14.06 18.57 1.59
N LEU A 23 13.59 17.74 2.53
CA LEU A 23 12.20 17.79 2.97
C LEU A 23 11.90 19.08 3.74
N GLU A 24 12.86 19.59 4.53
CA GLU A 24 12.75 20.85 5.26
C GLU A 24 12.64 22.06 4.30
N GLU A 25 13.46 22.11 3.24
CA GLU A 25 13.34 23.12 2.19
C GLU A 25 11.94 23.13 1.54
N ILE A 26 11.36 21.95 1.29
CA ILE A 26 10.04 21.84 0.67
C ILE A 26 8.93 22.23 1.67
N SER A 27 9.08 21.87 2.96
CA SER A 27 8.07 22.08 3.99
C SER A 27 7.91 23.55 4.36
N PHE A 28 8.91 24.39 4.08
CA PHE A 28 8.85 25.83 4.32
C PHE A 28 7.68 26.48 3.56
N ASP A 29 7.45 26.06 2.32
CA ASP A 29 6.35 26.57 1.49
C ASP A 29 5.05 25.78 1.66
N TYR A 30 5.14 24.50 1.99
CA TYR A 30 4.02 23.56 1.97
C TYR A 30 4.11 22.59 3.15
N PRO A 31 3.39 22.82 4.27
CA PRO A 31 3.38 21.89 5.38
C PRO A 31 2.79 20.53 4.98
N PHE A 32 3.48 19.45 5.33
CA PHE A 32 3.10 18.08 5.06
C PHE A 32 3.70 17.13 6.08
N GLU A 33 3.22 15.91 6.09
CA GLU A 33 3.78 14.80 6.86
C GLU A 33 4.11 13.63 5.95
N ILE A 34 5.10 12.84 6.33
CA ILE A 34 5.42 11.57 5.69
C ILE A 34 5.39 10.47 6.74
N LEU A 35 4.58 9.45 6.46
CA LEU A 35 4.53 8.22 7.25
C LEU A 35 5.37 7.15 6.56
N PHE A 36 6.19 6.44 7.32
CA PHE A 36 6.89 5.25 6.88
C PHE A 36 6.11 4.03 7.34
N TYR A 37 5.91 3.05 6.47
CA TYR A 37 5.13 1.86 6.77
C TYR A 37 5.58 0.64 5.94
N GLY A 38 4.97 -0.50 6.20
CA GLY A 38 5.26 -1.73 5.46
C GLY A 38 6.24 -2.64 6.18
N SER A 39 6.84 -3.60 5.45
CA SER A 39 7.69 -4.63 6.05
C SER A 39 8.99 -4.09 6.61
N ARG A 40 9.57 -3.05 6.00
CA ARG A 40 10.79 -2.41 6.52
C ARG A 40 10.54 -1.68 7.84
N GLU A 41 9.38 -1.04 7.98
CA GLU A 41 9.00 -0.40 9.25
C GLU A 41 8.73 -1.44 10.34
N ARG A 42 8.04 -2.51 10.02
CA ARG A 42 7.72 -3.58 10.97
C ARG A 42 8.92 -4.48 11.33
N GLY A 43 10.03 -4.38 10.59
CA GLY A 43 11.21 -5.24 10.77
C GLY A 43 11.05 -6.67 10.23
N ASP A 44 9.97 -6.97 9.47
CA ASP A 44 9.74 -8.27 8.81
C ASP A 44 10.07 -8.24 7.31
N CYS A 45 10.99 -7.33 6.92
CA CYS A 45 11.41 -7.15 5.54
C CYS A 45 12.34 -8.27 5.04
N THR A 46 12.36 -8.44 3.73
CA THR A 46 13.33 -9.23 2.98
C THR A 46 14.16 -8.29 2.11
N GLU A 47 15.21 -8.79 1.45
CA GLU A 47 16.01 -8.00 0.48
C GLU A 47 15.15 -7.36 -0.60
N ASP A 48 14.07 -8.03 -0.99
CA ASP A 48 13.11 -7.57 -2.00
C ASP A 48 12.10 -6.55 -1.48
N SER A 49 12.16 -6.20 -0.20
CA SER A 49 11.20 -5.29 0.40
C SER A 49 11.51 -3.85 0.04
N ASP A 50 10.51 -3.15 -0.46
CA ASP A 50 10.54 -1.73 -0.78
C ASP A 50 10.41 -0.83 0.46
N PHE A 51 10.82 0.44 0.30
CA PHE A 51 10.48 1.50 1.23
C PHE A 51 9.09 2.03 0.87
N ASN A 52 8.17 1.98 1.81
CA ASN A 52 6.81 2.45 1.59
C ASN A 52 6.55 3.71 2.42
N PHE A 53 6.21 4.79 1.72
CA PHE A 53 5.89 6.09 2.32
C PHE A 53 4.47 6.51 1.97
N TYR A 54 3.84 7.19 2.91
CA TYR A 54 2.57 7.86 2.69
C TYR A 54 2.76 9.35 2.96
N LEU A 55 2.62 10.16 1.91
CA LEU A 55 2.61 11.61 1.99
C LEU A 55 1.22 12.08 2.38
N LEU A 56 1.14 12.80 3.49
CA LEU A 56 -0.07 13.46 3.97
C LEU A 56 0.06 14.97 3.76
N ALA A 57 -0.57 15.48 2.72
CA ALA A 57 -0.62 16.90 2.43
C ALA A 57 -1.71 17.59 3.27
N SER A 58 -1.48 18.80 3.71
CA SER A 58 -2.45 19.56 4.53
C SER A 58 -3.73 19.89 3.76
N THR A 59 -3.64 20.09 2.44
CA THR A 59 -4.78 20.38 1.59
C THR A 59 -4.72 19.63 0.26
N GLN A 60 -5.88 19.46 -0.39
CA GLN A 60 -5.96 18.85 -1.72
C GLN A 60 -5.24 19.69 -2.78
N ASP A 61 -5.19 21.02 -2.63
CA ASP A 61 -4.51 21.92 -3.57
C ASP A 61 -3.00 21.69 -3.63
N GLN A 62 -2.41 21.13 -2.57
CA GLN A 62 -0.99 20.74 -2.52
C GLN A 62 -0.71 19.46 -3.30
N MET A 63 -1.73 18.64 -3.62
CA MET A 63 -1.60 17.37 -4.34
C MET A 63 -1.27 17.52 -5.84
N LYS A 64 -0.55 18.60 -6.19
CA LYS A 64 -0.10 18.85 -7.57
C LYS A 64 1.08 17.94 -7.93
N PRO A 65 1.16 17.50 -9.19
CA PRO A 65 2.25 16.61 -9.64
C PRO A 65 3.66 17.15 -9.31
N GLY A 66 3.90 18.45 -9.44
CA GLY A 66 5.19 19.06 -9.14
C GLY A 66 5.59 19.00 -7.66
N PHE A 67 4.64 19.11 -6.73
CA PHE A 67 4.89 18.92 -5.30
C PHE A 67 5.22 17.47 -4.97
N ILE A 68 4.39 16.53 -5.43
CA ILE A 68 4.63 15.10 -5.24
C ILE A 68 5.98 14.69 -5.83
N GLN A 69 6.34 15.23 -7.00
CA GLN A 69 7.62 14.98 -7.64
C GLN A 69 8.81 15.45 -6.79
N LYS A 70 8.73 16.65 -6.17
CA LYS A 70 9.80 17.14 -5.28
C LYS A 70 10.01 16.18 -4.09
N ILE A 71 8.94 15.71 -3.44
CA ILE A 71 9.01 14.73 -2.35
C ILE A 71 9.59 13.41 -2.84
N THR A 72 9.14 12.91 -4.00
CA THR A 72 9.68 11.70 -4.61
C THR A 72 11.19 11.82 -4.84
N LEU A 73 11.66 12.94 -5.39
CA LEU A 73 13.09 13.18 -5.63
C LEU A 73 13.91 13.22 -4.34
N ALA A 74 13.35 13.77 -3.25
CA ALA A 74 14.02 13.72 -1.95
C ALA A 74 14.17 12.29 -1.43
N LEU A 75 13.11 11.48 -1.53
CA LEU A 75 13.10 10.08 -1.08
C LEU A 75 13.90 9.13 -1.99
N ASN A 76 14.10 9.48 -3.26
CA ASN A 76 14.86 8.65 -4.22
C ASN A 76 16.30 8.40 -3.80
N HIS A 77 16.83 9.13 -2.81
CA HIS A 77 18.12 8.83 -2.22
C HIS A 77 18.19 7.40 -1.64
N LEU A 78 17.04 6.83 -1.24
CA LEU A 78 16.91 5.47 -0.75
C LEU A 78 16.87 4.42 -1.89
N GLU A 79 16.60 4.80 -3.14
CA GLU A 79 16.49 3.85 -4.26
C GLU A 79 17.80 3.11 -4.58
N LYS A 80 18.94 3.61 -4.11
CA LYS A 80 20.21 2.88 -4.17
C LYS A 80 20.23 1.61 -3.30
N ILE A 81 19.33 1.53 -2.32
CA ILE A 81 19.23 0.41 -1.38
C ILE A 81 18.06 -0.50 -1.77
N ALA A 82 16.89 0.08 -1.99
CA ALA A 82 15.68 -0.65 -2.37
C ALA A 82 14.67 0.29 -3.04
N PRO A 83 13.73 -0.24 -3.83
CA PRO A 83 12.70 0.56 -4.46
C PRO A 83 11.91 1.42 -3.46
N VAL A 84 11.57 2.63 -3.86
CA VAL A 84 10.76 3.56 -3.07
C VAL A 84 9.36 3.67 -3.65
N ASN A 85 8.35 3.47 -2.82
CA ASN A 85 6.95 3.66 -3.14
C ASN A 85 6.40 4.83 -2.33
N LEU A 86 5.89 5.85 -3.00
CA LEU A 86 5.21 6.96 -2.38
C LEU A 86 3.73 6.95 -2.77
N ILE A 87 2.87 6.86 -1.77
CA ILE A 87 1.44 7.09 -1.92
C ILE A 87 1.15 8.45 -1.31
N ALA A 88 0.28 9.23 -1.95
CA ALA A 88 -0.05 10.56 -1.47
C ALA A 88 -1.57 10.70 -1.25
N GLY A 89 -1.94 11.49 -0.24
CA GLY A 89 -3.29 11.87 0.09
C GLY A 89 -3.30 13.16 0.90
N ASP A 90 -4.47 13.78 0.99
CA ASP A 90 -4.68 14.96 1.82
C ASP A 90 -5.36 14.60 3.15
N VAL A 91 -5.28 15.53 4.11
CA VAL A 91 -5.81 15.38 5.47
C VAL A 91 -7.31 15.07 5.48
N ASP A 92 -8.11 15.70 4.61
CA ASP A 92 -9.56 15.51 4.60
C ASP A 92 -9.93 14.13 4.03
N THR A 93 -9.27 13.72 2.96
CA THR A 93 -9.43 12.37 2.41
C THR A 93 -8.96 11.31 3.42
N PHE A 94 -7.86 11.55 4.14
CA PHE A 94 -7.39 10.63 5.18
C PHE A 94 -8.42 10.50 6.31
N ARG A 95 -8.97 11.63 6.79
CA ARG A 95 -10.02 11.64 7.83
C ARG A 95 -11.29 10.92 7.40
N LEU A 96 -11.73 11.15 6.16
CA LEU A 96 -12.88 10.42 5.60
C LEU A 96 -12.65 8.90 5.63
N ARG A 97 -11.48 8.45 5.19
CA ARG A 97 -11.10 7.03 5.15
C ARG A 97 -10.97 6.44 6.56
N LEU A 98 -10.45 7.21 7.52
CA LEU A 98 -10.39 6.82 8.93
C LEU A 98 -11.80 6.64 9.52
N ASN A 99 -12.71 7.56 9.28
CA ASN A 99 -14.11 7.46 9.74
C ASN A 99 -14.85 6.27 9.12
N LEU A 100 -14.41 5.79 7.97
CA LEU A 100 -14.90 4.56 7.34
C LEU A 100 -14.18 3.30 7.85
N MET A 101 -13.17 3.44 8.71
CA MET A 101 -12.30 2.34 9.15
C MET A 101 -11.69 1.58 7.96
N GLU A 102 -11.24 2.31 6.92
CA GLU A 102 -10.64 1.68 5.75
C GLU A 102 -9.33 0.96 6.13
N PRO A 103 -9.13 -0.32 5.71
CA PRO A 103 -8.01 -1.14 6.16
C PRO A 103 -6.63 -0.50 5.98
N SER A 104 -6.39 0.18 4.85
CA SER A 104 -5.07 0.78 4.60
C SER A 104 -4.78 2.01 5.48
N VAL A 105 -5.79 2.79 5.86
CA VAL A 105 -5.60 3.89 6.81
C VAL A 105 -5.38 3.36 8.22
N LEU A 106 -6.12 2.33 8.61
CA LEU A 106 -5.92 1.66 9.90
C LEU A 106 -4.53 1.03 9.99
N HIS A 107 -4.05 0.44 8.88
CA HIS A 107 -2.68 -0.09 8.79
C HIS A 107 -1.65 1.03 9.02
N LEU A 108 -1.79 2.17 8.35
CA LEU A 108 -0.90 3.32 8.51
C LEU A 108 -0.87 3.83 9.95
N LEU A 109 -2.03 3.98 10.61
CA LEU A 109 -2.10 4.49 11.99
C LEU A 109 -1.59 3.51 13.05
N ASN A 110 -1.78 2.20 12.85
CA ASN A 110 -1.43 1.22 13.87
C ASN A 110 -0.03 0.61 13.69
N LEU A 111 0.51 0.62 12.47
CA LEU A 111 1.75 -0.07 12.11
C LEU A 111 2.72 0.81 11.31
N GLY A 112 2.42 2.08 11.14
CA GLY A 112 3.32 3.06 10.53
C GLY A 112 3.94 3.95 11.60
N SER A 113 5.06 4.60 11.24
CA SER A 113 5.73 5.63 12.06
C SER A 113 5.80 6.95 11.30
N VAL A 114 5.94 8.04 12.04
CA VAL A 114 6.23 9.34 11.46
C VAL A 114 7.67 9.36 10.98
N PHE A 115 7.85 9.57 9.69
CA PHE A 115 9.16 9.76 9.09
C PHE A 115 9.55 11.24 9.07
N TYR A 116 8.59 12.12 8.74
CA TYR A 116 8.79 13.57 8.68
C TYR A 116 7.50 14.31 9.05
N GLY A 117 7.62 15.42 9.81
CA GLY A 117 6.47 16.19 10.31
C GLY A 117 5.75 15.47 11.46
N ASP A 118 4.82 16.16 12.16
CA ASP A 118 4.12 15.55 13.31
C ASP A 118 2.73 16.14 13.65
N SER A 119 2.24 17.09 12.85
CA SER A 119 1.12 17.93 13.28
C SER A 119 -0.25 17.26 13.16
N HIS A 120 -0.48 16.48 12.13
CA HIS A 120 -1.81 15.89 11.82
C HIS A 120 -2.01 14.51 12.44
N LEU A 121 -0.94 13.69 12.49
CA LEU A 121 -1.04 12.32 12.96
C LEU A 121 -1.51 12.22 14.41
N ASN A 122 -1.07 13.14 15.27
CA ASN A 122 -1.52 13.22 16.66
C ASN A 122 -3.05 13.45 16.77
N GLY A 123 -3.63 14.22 15.85
CA GLY A 123 -5.07 14.42 15.75
C GLY A 123 -5.79 13.14 15.34
N PHE A 124 -5.29 12.45 14.33
CA PHE A 124 -5.86 11.19 13.84
C PHE A 124 -5.77 10.06 14.86
N ASN A 125 -4.69 9.98 15.64
CA ASN A 125 -4.59 9.01 16.73
C ASN A 125 -5.67 9.24 17.80
N LYS A 126 -5.97 10.50 18.16
CA LYS A 126 -7.07 10.82 19.08
C LYS A 126 -8.45 10.46 18.50
N ASP A 127 -8.65 10.67 17.22
CA ASP A 127 -9.90 10.29 16.54
C ASP A 127 -10.02 8.76 16.45
N TRP A 128 -8.92 8.07 16.18
CA TRP A 128 -8.85 6.61 16.18
C TRP A 128 -9.19 6.00 17.54
N GLU A 129 -8.66 6.55 18.63
CA GLU A 129 -8.97 6.09 19.99
C GLU A 129 -10.50 6.10 20.29
N LYS A 130 -11.25 7.03 19.68
CA LYS A 130 -12.71 7.09 19.79
C LYS A 130 -13.41 6.07 18.90
N LEU A 131 -12.83 5.78 17.74
CA LEU A 131 -13.44 4.93 16.71
C LEU A 131 -13.18 3.44 16.92
N LYS A 132 -12.00 3.06 17.44
CA LYS A 132 -11.54 1.65 17.50
C LYS A 132 -12.46 0.68 18.22
N ASN A 133 -13.32 1.19 19.12
CA ASN A 133 -14.30 0.41 19.87
C ASN A 133 -15.72 0.47 19.27
N GLN A 134 -15.89 1.17 18.14
CA GLN A 134 -17.17 1.24 17.44
C GLN A 134 -17.31 0.09 16.45
N PRO A 135 -18.53 -0.32 16.11
CA PRO A 135 -18.75 -1.31 15.06
C PRO A 135 -18.26 -0.77 13.71
N ILE A 136 -17.69 -1.67 12.90
CA ILE A 136 -17.23 -1.32 11.55
C ILE A 136 -18.45 -0.89 10.71
N PRO A 137 -18.42 0.30 10.09
CA PRO A 137 -19.55 0.86 9.34
C PRO A 137 -19.65 0.21 7.94
N LYS A 138 -19.97 -1.10 7.89
CA LYS A 138 -19.97 -1.93 6.66
C LYS A 138 -20.82 -1.32 5.55
N GLU A 139 -21.97 -0.76 5.87
CA GLU A 139 -22.92 -0.15 4.93
C GLU A 139 -22.35 1.09 4.19
N LYS A 140 -21.31 1.72 4.73
CA LYS A 140 -20.58 2.83 4.11
C LYS A 140 -19.26 2.39 3.52
N LEU A 141 -18.54 1.51 4.21
CA LEU A 141 -17.21 1.04 3.82
C LEU A 141 -17.26 0.20 2.54
N ILE A 142 -18.18 -0.76 2.42
CA ILE A 142 -18.32 -1.61 1.22
C ILE A 142 -18.58 -0.78 -0.05
N PRO A 143 -19.58 0.13 -0.09
CA PRO A 143 -19.76 0.99 -1.26
C PRO A 143 -18.56 1.88 -1.57
N PHE A 144 -17.83 2.33 -0.56
CA PHE A 144 -16.61 3.12 -0.74
C PHE A 144 -15.51 2.27 -1.41
N LEU A 145 -15.23 1.06 -0.92
CA LEU A 145 -14.26 0.15 -1.53
C LEU A 145 -14.64 -0.20 -2.96
N ASN A 146 -15.93 -0.49 -3.22
CA ASN A 146 -16.43 -0.82 -4.56
C ASN A 146 -16.29 0.36 -5.54
N ARG A 147 -16.43 1.61 -5.09
CA ARG A 147 -16.14 2.79 -5.91
C ARG A 147 -14.66 2.89 -6.25
N ARG A 148 -13.77 2.62 -5.30
CA ARG A 148 -12.31 2.62 -5.53
C ARG A 148 -11.90 1.49 -6.48
N ILE A 149 -12.48 0.29 -6.33
CA ILE A 149 -12.27 -0.81 -7.27
C ILE A 149 -12.62 -0.37 -8.70
N ARG A 150 -13.81 0.22 -8.89
CA ARG A 150 -14.24 0.74 -10.20
C ARG A 150 -13.33 1.83 -10.74
N PHE A 151 -12.87 2.74 -9.87
CA PHE A 151 -11.92 3.78 -10.26
C PHE A 151 -10.63 3.16 -10.80
N TYR A 152 -9.99 2.26 -10.04
CA TYR A 152 -8.75 1.61 -10.50
C TYR A 152 -8.94 0.75 -11.74
N LYS A 153 -10.08 0.06 -11.90
CA LYS A 153 -10.40 -0.69 -13.12
C LYS A 153 -10.43 0.19 -14.38
N ASN A 154 -10.93 1.41 -14.24
CA ASN A 154 -11.09 2.35 -15.34
C ASN A 154 -9.85 3.20 -15.62
N LEU A 155 -8.81 3.12 -14.76
CA LEU A 155 -7.54 3.78 -15.04
C LEU A 155 -6.87 3.13 -16.25
N THR A 156 -6.33 3.98 -17.14
CA THR A 156 -5.48 3.54 -18.24
C THR A 156 -4.02 3.66 -17.82
N PRO A 157 -3.32 2.56 -17.52
CA PRO A 157 -1.92 2.61 -17.16
C PRO A 157 -1.06 3.00 -18.35
N ARG A 158 0.02 3.74 -18.10
CA ARG A 158 0.97 4.21 -19.10
C ARG A 158 2.12 3.25 -19.31
N SER A 159 2.32 2.32 -18.38
CA SER A 159 3.38 1.32 -18.40
C SER A 159 2.93 0.02 -17.75
N ASP A 160 3.67 -1.07 -18.00
CA ASP A 160 3.43 -2.36 -17.36
C ASP A 160 3.66 -2.28 -15.82
N LYS A 161 4.58 -1.41 -15.37
CA LYS A 161 4.78 -1.13 -13.95
C LYS A 161 3.53 -0.51 -13.31
N GLU A 162 2.96 0.52 -13.93
CA GLU A 162 1.71 1.13 -13.45
C GLU A 162 0.55 0.13 -13.49
N GLU A 163 0.51 -0.73 -14.53
CA GLU A 163 -0.50 -1.77 -14.63
C GLU A 163 -0.39 -2.80 -13.50
N SER A 164 0.81 -3.25 -13.17
CA SER A 164 1.01 -4.21 -12.07
C SER A 164 0.58 -3.63 -10.71
N VAL A 165 0.87 -2.35 -10.46
CA VAL A 165 0.41 -1.65 -9.26
C VAL A 165 -1.11 -1.50 -9.25
N ARG A 166 -1.70 -1.13 -10.38
CA ARG A 166 -3.15 -1.03 -10.54
C ARG A 166 -3.86 -2.35 -10.24
N MET A 167 -3.35 -3.45 -10.80
CA MET A 167 -3.90 -4.79 -10.57
C MET A 167 -3.80 -5.20 -9.10
N GLU A 168 -2.65 -5.02 -8.48
CA GLU A 168 -2.48 -5.31 -7.05
C GLU A 168 -3.49 -4.54 -6.19
N ARG A 169 -3.76 -3.26 -6.52
CA ARG A 169 -4.77 -2.45 -5.82
C ARG A 169 -6.18 -2.99 -6.02
N VAL A 170 -6.57 -3.29 -7.26
CA VAL A 170 -7.89 -3.84 -7.56
C VAL A 170 -8.13 -5.13 -6.79
N VAL A 171 -7.18 -6.07 -6.81
CA VAL A 171 -7.33 -7.36 -6.13
C VAL A 171 -7.37 -7.19 -4.62
N THR A 172 -6.48 -6.36 -4.05
CA THR A 172 -6.47 -6.09 -2.61
C THR A 172 -7.80 -5.51 -2.12
N LEU A 173 -8.32 -4.49 -2.80
CA LEU A 173 -9.61 -3.89 -2.47
C LEU A 173 -10.78 -4.87 -2.63
N SER A 174 -10.71 -5.76 -3.64
CA SER A 174 -11.73 -6.80 -3.85
C SER A 174 -11.74 -7.81 -2.70
N ILE A 175 -10.56 -8.26 -2.24
CA ILE A 175 -10.44 -9.15 -1.07
C ILE A 175 -11.00 -8.46 0.18
N GLN A 176 -10.66 -7.19 0.40
CA GLN A 176 -11.17 -6.42 1.53
C GLN A 176 -12.70 -6.28 1.48
N SER A 177 -13.24 -5.90 0.33
CA SER A 177 -14.70 -5.76 0.14
C SER A 177 -15.42 -7.09 0.36
N TRP A 178 -14.90 -8.18 -0.20
CA TRP A 178 -15.44 -9.53 -0.03
C TRP A 178 -15.43 -9.95 1.46
N ALA A 179 -14.28 -9.82 2.14
CA ALA A 179 -14.14 -10.23 3.54
C ALA A 179 -15.09 -9.46 4.46
N ILE A 180 -15.18 -8.12 4.29
CA ILE A 180 -16.07 -7.27 5.09
C ILE A 180 -17.55 -7.62 4.85
N GLN A 181 -17.89 -8.03 3.63
CA GLN A 181 -19.25 -8.40 3.26
C GLN A 181 -19.63 -9.78 3.81
N LYS A 182 -18.74 -10.76 3.71
CA LYS A 182 -19.03 -12.17 4.01
C LYS A 182 -18.78 -12.56 5.47
N ILE A 183 -17.87 -11.88 6.16
CA ILE A 183 -17.52 -12.19 7.55
C ILE A 183 -18.33 -11.28 8.46
N SER A 184 -19.28 -11.86 9.24
CA SER A 184 -20.20 -11.09 10.08
C SER A 184 -19.47 -10.28 11.15
N ASP A 185 -18.54 -10.92 11.87
CA ASP A 185 -17.91 -10.39 13.08
C ASP A 185 -16.41 -10.09 12.88
N ILE A 186 -16.06 -9.50 11.72
CA ILE A 186 -14.68 -9.10 11.45
C ILE A 186 -14.24 -8.02 12.44
N SER A 187 -13.18 -8.28 13.17
CA SER A 187 -12.58 -7.34 14.12
C SER A 187 -11.65 -6.34 13.45
N VAL A 188 -11.32 -5.26 14.16
CA VAL A 188 -10.35 -4.25 13.66
C VAL A 188 -8.96 -4.84 13.37
N PRO A 189 -8.35 -5.68 14.22
CA PRO A 189 -7.08 -6.33 13.90
C PRO A 189 -7.12 -7.19 12.63
N GLU A 190 -8.24 -7.89 12.41
CA GLU A 190 -8.45 -8.69 11.19
C GLU A 190 -8.61 -7.80 9.96
N LEU A 191 -9.31 -6.68 10.09
CA LEU A 191 -9.46 -5.69 9.04
C LEU A 191 -8.11 -5.10 8.62
N ILE A 192 -7.24 -4.75 9.57
CA ILE A 192 -5.87 -4.30 9.32
C ILE A 192 -5.05 -5.39 8.61
N ALA A 193 -5.19 -6.65 9.05
CA ALA A 193 -4.47 -7.78 8.45
C ALA A 193 -4.82 -7.98 6.97
N LEU A 194 -6.03 -7.65 6.52
CA LEU A 194 -6.42 -7.72 5.12
C LEU A 194 -5.62 -6.78 4.20
N ASP A 195 -5.07 -5.70 4.73
CA ASP A 195 -4.21 -4.78 3.96
C ASP A 195 -2.77 -5.29 3.82
N ILE A 196 -2.35 -6.26 4.63
CA ILE A 196 -1.01 -6.82 4.63
C ILE A 196 -0.98 -8.10 3.79
N PRO A 197 -0.29 -8.12 2.62
CA PRO A 197 -0.32 -9.26 1.69
C PRO A 197 -0.03 -10.61 2.34
N SER A 198 1.00 -10.68 3.19
CA SER A 198 1.41 -11.91 3.88
C SER A 198 0.44 -12.38 4.96
N ARG A 199 -0.44 -11.52 5.45
CA ARG A 199 -1.41 -11.82 6.51
C ARG A 199 -2.82 -12.06 6.00
N ALA A 200 -3.20 -11.44 4.87
CA ALA A 200 -4.55 -11.52 4.33
C ALA A 200 -4.99 -12.97 4.05
N GLU A 201 -4.15 -13.76 3.40
CA GLU A 201 -4.46 -15.17 3.10
C GLU A 201 -4.64 -15.99 4.38
N LYS A 202 -3.67 -15.89 5.29
CA LYS A 202 -3.72 -16.60 6.58
C LYS A 202 -4.96 -16.23 7.38
N MET A 203 -5.31 -14.94 7.39
CA MET A 203 -6.48 -14.43 8.09
C MET A 203 -7.76 -14.99 7.51
N ILE A 204 -7.92 -14.98 6.19
CA ILE A 204 -9.11 -15.52 5.52
C ILE A 204 -9.26 -17.02 5.79
N HIS A 205 -8.18 -17.80 5.76
CA HIS A 205 -8.22 -19.21 6.12
C HIS A 205 -8.65 -19.45 7.57
N ILE A 206 -8.20 -18.61 8.52
CA ILE A 206 -8.61 -18.71 9.93
C ILE A 206 -10.10 -18.37 10.10
N LEU A 207 -10.57 -17.31 9.48
CA LEU A 207 -11.95 -16.82 9.63
C LEU A 207 -12.97 -17.70 8.93
N TYR A 208 -12.60 -18.35 7.84
CA TYR A 208 -13.52 -19.15 7.02
C TYR A 208 -13.50 -20.64 7.33
N LYS A 209 -12.81 -21.09 8.32
CA LYS A 209 -12.62 -22.42 8.98
C LYS A 209 -12.87 -23.70 8.17
N ASN A 210 -13.60 -23.68 7.03
CA ASN A 210 -13.99 -24.80 6.19
C ASN A 210 -13.70 -24.50 4.71
N GLU A 211 -14.46 -24.99 3.77
CA GLU A 211 -14.25 -24.77 2.34
C GLU A 211 -14.29 -23.29 1.97
N LEU A 212 -13.15 -22.76 1.48
CA LEU A 212 -13.07 -21.40 0.99
C LEU A 212 -13.95 -21.25 -0.27
N ASP A 213 -14.72 -20.18 -0.31
CA ASP A 213 -15.45 -19.76 -1.48
C ASP A 213 -14.51 -19.71 -2.71
N PRO A 214 -14.87 -20.35 -3.84
CA PRO A 214 -14.04 -20.34 -5.05
C PRO A 214 -13.68 -18.93 -5.54
N GLU A 215 -14.54 -17.95 -5.30
CA GLU A 215 -14.29 -16.54 -5.64
C GLU A 215 -13.11 -15.99 -4.84
N ILE A 216 -13.06 -16.22 -3.52
CA ILE A 216 -11.96 -15.72 -2.69
C ILE A 216 -10.65 -16.47 -2.97
N LEU A 217 -10.70 -17.77 -3.24
CA LEU A 217 -9.52 -18.52 -3.64
C LEU A 217 -8.90 -17.95 -4.91
N LYS A 218 -9.72 -17.60 -5.90
CA LYS A 218 -9.28 -16.95 -7.11
C LYS A 218 -8.64 -15.59 -6.81
N LEU A 219 -9.30 -14.74 -6.02
CA LEU A 219 -8.77 -13.43 -5.63
C LEU A 219 -7.43 -13.53 -4.90
N LEU A 220 -7.24 -14.53 -4.03
CA LEU A 220 -5.99 -14.75 -3.31
C LEU A 220 -4.86 -15.17 -4.26
N ASN A 221 -5.15 -16.02 -5.25
CA ASN A 221 -4.18 -16.40 -6.28
C ASN A 221 -3.83 -15.21 -7.19
N ASP A 222 -4.82 -14.46 -7.67
CA ASP A 222 -4.62 -13.23 -8.44
C ASP A 222 -3.76 -12.21 -7.68
N LYS A 223 -3.93 -12.10 -6.34
CA LYS A 223 -3.09 -11.24 -5.51
C LYS A 223 -1.64 -11.70 -5.47
N LYS A 224 -1.38 -12.99 -5.29
CA LYS A 224 -0.01 -13.53 -5.30
C LYS A 224 0.69 -13.20 -6.62
N GLU A 225 0.01 -13.41 -7.74
CA GLU A 225 0.54 -13.11 -9.08
C GLU A 225 0.76 -11.61 -9.27
N ALA A 226 -0.19 -10.76 -8.89
CA ALA A 226 -0.05 -9.30 -9.02
C ALA A 226 1.12 -8.74 -8.18
N VAL A 227 1.31 -9.25 -6.96
CA VAL A 227 2.45 -8.89 -6.10
C VAL A 227 3.78 -9.34 -6.70
N ALA A 228 3.83 -10.57 -7.23
CA ALA A 228 5.03 -11.07 -7.89
C ALA A 228 5.41 -10.24 -9.13
N LEU A 229 4.44 -9.90 -9.97
CA LEU A 229 4.64 -9.03 -11.13
C LEU A 229 5.10 -7.62 -10.73
N LYS A 230 4.48 -7.02 -9.71
CA LYS A 230 4.91 -5.71 -9.21
C LYS A 230 6.38 -5.73 -8.79
N LYS A 231 6.80 -6.74 -8.02
CA LYS A 231 8.19 -6.91 -7.60
C LYS A 231 9.15 -7.05 -8.79
N LEU A 232 8.76 -7.82 -9.80
CA LEU A 232 9.55 -7.99 -11.02
C LEU A 232 9.72 -6.65 -11.76
N PHE A 233 8.66 -5.87 -11.94
CA PHE A 233 8.76 -4.56 -12.60
C PHE A 233 9.51 -3.49 -11.78
N GLN A 234 9.53 -3.60 -10.47
CA GLN A 234 10.37 -2.74 -9.64
C GLN A 234 11.88 -2.97 -9.86
N ARG A 235 12.24 -4.19 -10.28
CA ARG A 235 13.60 -4.62 -10.60
C ARG A 235 13.93 -4.54 -12.10
N GLU A 236 13.09 -3.92 -12.91
CA GLU A 236 13.14 -3.94 -14.38
C GLU A 236 14.49 -3.53 -15.01
N LYS A 237 15.31 -2.76 -14.28
CA LYS A 237 16.64 -2.33 -14.79
C LYS A 237 17.59 -3.51 -15.08
N ASP A 238 17.36 -4.67 -14.45
CA ASP A 238 18.26 -5.81 -14.47
C ASP A 238 17.80 -6.97 -15.37
N TYR A 239 16.65 -6.84 -16.07
CA TYR A 239 16.07 -7.97 -16.83
C TYR A 239 16.33 -7.90 -18.36
N PRO A 240 16.66 -9.06 -18.99
CA PRO A 240 16.75 -9.20 -20.44
C PRO A 240 15.40 -8.89 -21.14
N GLN A 241 15.47 -8.46 -22.40
CA GLN A 241 14.28 -8.13 -23.22
C GLN A 241 13.28 -9.30 -23.31
N SER A 242 13.75 -10.55 -23.40
CA SER A 242 12.90 -11.75 -23.42
C SER A 242 12.06 -11.92 -22.14
N MET A 243 12.60 -11.52 -20.99
CA MET A 243 11.88 -11.53 -19.73
C MET A 243 10.77 -10.46 -19.69
N LYS A 244 11.04 -9.26 -20.25
CA LYS A 244 10.05 -8.19 -20.37
C LYS A 244 8.86 -8.62 -21.22
N GLU A 245 9.08 -9.30 -22.34
CA GLU A 245 8.04 -9.84 -23.21
C GLU A 245 7.22 -10.91 -22.50
N HIS A 246 7.86 -11.79 -21.73
CA HIS A 246 7.17 -12.78 -20.92
C HIS A 246 6.26 -12.13 -19.86
N LEU A 247 6.75 -11.11 -19.16
CA LEU A 247 6.01 -10.37 -18.14
C LEU A 247 4.81 -9.62 -18.75
N THR A 248 5.00 -8.98 -19.90
CA THR A 248 3.92 -8.31 -20.63
C THR A 248 2.82 -9.30 -21.04
N THR A 249 3.20 -10.49 -21.48
CA THR A 249 2.26 -11.58 -21.82
C THR A 249 1.50 -12.03 -20.56
N ARG A 250 2.18 -12.18 -19.43
CA ARG A 250 1.58 -12.58 -18.16
C ARG A 250 0.57 -11.55 -17.66
N ILE A 251 0.87 -10.26 -17.75
CA ILE A 251 -0.08 -9.17 -17.43
C ILE A 251 -1.33 -9.26 -18.30
N LYS A 252 -1.17 -9.49 -19.62
CA LYS A 252 -2.32 -9.67 -20.50
C LYS A 252 -3.19 -10.87 -20.09
N GLN A 253 -2.58 -11.97 -19.70
CA GLN A 253 -3.30 -13.14 -19.18
C GLN A 253 -4.08 -12.84 -17.90
N LEU A 254 -3.45 -12.12 -16.95
CA LEU A 254 -4.12 -11.71 -15.71
C LEU A 254 -5.28 -10.75 -15.97
N LYS A 255 -5.11 -9.79 -16.88
CA LYS A 255 -6.23 -8.89 -17.31
C LYS A 255 -7.43 -9.66 -17.82
N ASN A 256 -7.19 -10.66 -18.64
CA ASN A 256 -8.25 -11.46 -19.27
C ASN A 256 -8.83 -12.53 -18.33
N GLY A 257 -8.08 -12.96 -17.32
CA GLY A 257 -8.49 -14.00 -16.37
C GLY A 257 -9.09 -13.47 -15.06
N THR A 258 -8.78 -12.22 -14.71
CA THR A 258 -9.30 -11.62 -13.48
C THR A 258 -10.77 -11.27 -13.71
N VAL A 259 -11.67 -12.14 -13.25
CA VAL A 259 -13.11 -11.86 -13.26
C VAL A 259 -13.33 -10.74 -12.26
N PHE A 260 -13.49 -9.58 -12.81
CA PHE A 260 -13.92 -8.40 -12.08
C PHE A 260 -15.45 -8.49 -12.00
N ILE A 261 -15.95 -9.05 -10.93
CA ILE A 261 -17.36 -9.00 -10.55
C ILE A 261 -17.72 -7.62 -10.04
#